data_da46df83cd1b7a6dccaa3a5c7c9fedda
#
_entry.id   da46df83cd1b7a6dccaa3a5c7c9fedda
#
_cell.length_a   1.000
_cell.length_b   1.000
_cell.length_c   1.000
_cell.angle_alpha   90.00
_cell.angle_beta   90.00
_cell.angle_gamma   90.00
#
_symmetry.space_group_name_H-M   'P 1'
#
loop_
_entity.id
_entity.type
_entity.pdbx_description
1 polymer ?
#
loop_
_entity_poly.entity_id
_entity_poly.type
_entity_poly.pdbx_seq_one_letter_code
_entity_poly.pdbx_strand_id
1 'polypeptide(L)' 'MSDTDTTQALLDALDAEYAAVYAYGLVMAYTAPENRLLIHQYSAAHRARRDATVDALTAI' A
#
# COMPACT_ATOMS: atom_id res chain seq x y z
N MET A 1 -18.46 15.89 2.46
CA MET A 1 -17.20 15.66 3.18
C MET A 1 -16.31 16.87 3.01
N SER A 2 -15.68 17.36 4.08
CA SER A 2 -14.77 18.51 3.97
C SER A 2 -13.44 18.08 3.33
N ASP A 3 -12.67 19.08 2.82
CA ASP A 3 -11.34 18.81 2.27
C ASP A 3 -10.41 18.23 3.35
N THR A 4 -10.55 18.66 4.61
CA THR A 4 -9.78 18.13 5.73
C THR A 4 -10.11 16.66 5.97
N ASP A 5 -11.39 16.29 5.94
CA ASP A 5 -11.82 14.90 6.11
C ASP A 5 -11.32 14.02 4.97
N THR A 6 -11.39 14.53 3.75
CA THR A 6 -10.87 13.83 2.57
C THR A 6 -9.37 13.61 2.68
N THR A 7 -8.62 14.65 3.08
CA THR A 7 -7.17 14.55 3.26
C THR A 7 -6.82 13.53 4.33
N GLN A 8 -7.52 13.54 5.47
CA GLN A 8 -7.25 12.59 6.55
C GLN A 8 -7.55 11.15 6.12
N ALA A 9 -8.66 10.94 5.39
CA ALA A 9 -8.99 9.61 4.89
C ALA A 9 -7.91 9.08 3.92
N LEU A 10 -7.37 9.94 3.06
CA LEU A 10 -6.30 9.57 2.14
C LEU A 10 -4.99 9.27 2.88
N LEU A 11 -4.67 10.04 3.92
CA LEU A 11 -3.48 9.78 4.75
C LEU A 11 -3.60 8.45 5.49
N ASP A 12 -4.77 8.14 6.04
CA ASP A 12 -5.01 6.87 6.72
C ASP A 12 -4.89 5.70 5.74
N ALA A 13 -5.42 5.85 4.53
CA ALA A 13 -5.30 4.83 3.49
C ALA A 13 -3.84 4.64 3.07
N LEU A 14 -3.06 5.71 2.97
CA LEU A 14 -1.65 5.64 2.62
C LEU A 14 -0.85 4.91 3.69
N ASP A 15 -1.10 5.20 4.98
CA ASP A 15 -0.46 4.50 6.08
C ASP A 15 -0.73 3.00 6.03
N ALA A 16 -1.98 2.62 5.74
CA ALA A 16 -2.35 1.21 5.62
C ALA A 16 -1.62 0.52 4.47
N GLU A 17 -1.47 1.20 3.33
CA GLU A 17 -0.76 0.64 2.18
C GLU A 17 0.74 0.51 2.44
N TYR A 18 1.37 1.48 3.11
CA TYR A 18 2.77 1.37 3.50
C TYR A 18 2.99 0.21 4.48
N ALA A 19 2.10 0.04 5.45
CA ALA A 19 2.18 -1.06 6.40
C ALA A 19 2.05 -2.42 5.69
N ALA A 20 1.15 -2.52 4.72
CA ALA A 20 0.97 -3.75 3.94
C ALA A 20 2.21 -4.08 3.10
N VAL A 21 2.79 -3.09 2.42
CA VAL A 21 4.01 -3.27 1.61
C VAL A 21 5.16 -3.74 2.49
N TYR A 22 5.32 -3.13 3.68
CA TYR A 22 6.36 -3.52 4.63
C TYR A 22 6.15 -4.96 5.12
N ALA A 23 4.91 -5.31 5.48
CA ALA A 23 4.57 -6.65 5.98
C ALA A 23 4.85 -7.72 4.91
N TYR A 24 4.50 -7.46 3.66
CA TYR A 24 4.80 -8.38 2.55
C TYR A 24 6.31 -8.57 2.37
N GLY A 25 7.10 -7.51 2.56
CA GLY A 25 8.56 -7.61 2.52
C GLY A 25 9.12 -8.54 3.61
N LEU A 26 8.58 -8.43 4.82
CA LEU A 26 8.96 -9.32 5.92
C LEU A 26 8.55 -10.75 5.65
N VAL A 27 7.32 -10.97 5.22
CA VAL A 27 6.82 -12.31 4.89
C VAL A 27 7.66 -12.94 3.78
N MET A 28 8.03 -12.15 2.77
CA MET A 28 8.87 -12.62 1.66
C MET A 28 10.20 -13.21 2.14
N ALA A 29 10.79 -12.60 3.17
CA ALA A 29 12.08 -13.04 3.70
C ALA A 29 12.02 -14.47 4.28
N TYR A 30 10.84 -14.92 4.69
CA TYR A 30 10.61 -16.22 5.32
C TYR A 30 9.77 -17.17 4.46
N THR A 31 9.46 -16.79 3.23
CA THR A 31 8.56 -17.56 2.36
C THR A 31 9.37 -18.45 1.43
N ALA A 32 8.89 -19.68 1.24
CA ALA A 32 9.49 -20.63 0.31
C ALA A 32 9.47 -20.05 -1.13
N PRO A 33 10.51 -20.32 -1.94
CA PRO A 33 10.62 -19.74 -3.29
C PRO A 33 9.39 -19.94 -4.17
N GLU A 34 8.72 -21.07 -4.07
CA GLU A 34 7.54 -21.39 -4.87
C GLU A 34 6.34 -20.51 -4.56
N ASN A 35 6.33 -19.85 -3.39
CA ASN A 35 5.24 -18.98 -2.97
C ASN A 35 5.56 -17.49 -3.15
N ARG A 36 6.81 -17.15 -3.49
CA ARG A 36 7.24 -15.75 -3.56
C ARG A 36 6.53 -14.97 -4.66
N LEU A 37 6.22 -15.62 -5.78
CA LEU A 37 5.54 -14.93 -6.88
C LEU A 37 4.17 -14.41 -6.44
N LEU A 38 3.41 -15.21 -5.70
CA LEU A 38 2.10 -14.79 -5.21
C LEU A 38 2.21 -13.58 -4.27
N ILE A 39 3.19 -13.61 -3.36
CA ILE A 39 3.43 -12.51 -2.44
C ILE A 39 3.87 -11.25 -3.20
N HIS A 40 4.72 -11.39 -4.21
CA HIS A 40 5.09 -10.27 -5.08
C HIS A 40 3.89 -9.65 -5.77
N GLN A 41 2.94 -10.45 -6.23
CA GLN A 41 1.73 -9.95 -6.88
C GLN A 41 0.86 -9.16 -5.90
N TYR A 42 0.67 -9.65 -4.68
CA TYR A 42 -0.08 -8.92 -3.66
C TYR A 42 0.63 -7.63 -3.25
N SER A 43 1.94 -7.68 -3.05
CA SER A 43 2.74 -6.50 -2.70
C SER A 43 2.69 -5.45 -3.81
N ALA A 44 2.74 -5.87 -5.07
CA ALA A 44 2.63 -4.96 -6.22
C ALA A 44 1.26 -4.26 -6.25
N ALA A 45 0.18 -4.99 -5.93
CA ALA A 45 -1.16 -4.40 -5.86
C ALA A 45 -1.25 -3.31 -4.78
N HIS A 46 -0.65 -3.55 -3.61
CA HIS A 46 -0.60 -2.55 -2.54
C HIS A 46 0.25 -1.34 -2.91
N ARG A 47 1.38 -1.56 -3.60
CA ARG A 47 2.21 -0.45 -4.10
C ARG A 47 1.46 0.40 -5.12
N ALA A 48 0.71 -0.22 -6.02
CA ALA A 48 -0.11 0.51 -6.99
C ALA A 48 -1.19 1.35 -6.29
N ARG A 49 -1.85 0.80 -5.28
CA ARG A 49 -2.83 1.55 -4.49
C ARG A 49 -2.18 2.70 -3.70
N ARG A 50 -1.00 2.46 -3.13
CA ARG A 50 -0.22 3.52 -2.47
C ARG A 50 0.07 4.65 -3.45
N ASP A 51 0.54 4.35 -4.64
CA ASP A 51 0.89 5.36 -5.64
C ASP A 51 -0.35 6.14 -6.07
N ALA A 52 -1.48 5.46 -6.28
CA ALA A 52 -2.76 6.11 -6.60
C ALA A 52 -3.20 7.04 -5.46
N THR A 53 -3.00 6.64 -4.20
CA THR A 53 -3.35 7.46 -3.03
C THR A 53 -2.44 8.69 -2.94
N VAL A 54 -1.14 8.54 -3.21
CA VAL A 54 -0.20 9.66 -3.28
C VAL A 54 -0.62 10.64 -4.36
N ASP A 55 -0.99 10.14 -5.54
CA ASP A 55 -1.46 11.00 -6.64
C ASP A 55 -2.73 11.76 -6.25
N ALA A 56 -3.68 11.10 -5.58
CA ALA A 56 -4.89 11.75 -5.11
C ALA A 56 -4.60 12.84 -4.07
N LEU A 57 -3.65 12.60 -3.16
CA LEU A 57 -3.23 13.59 -2.17
C LEU A 57 -2.55 14.80 -2.85
N THR A 58 -1.77 14.56 -3.89
CA THR A 58 -1.09 15.62 -4.64
C THR A 58 -2.11 16.49 -5.40
N ALA A 59 -3.24 15.92 -5.83
CA ALA A 59 -4.27 16.64 -6.58
C ALA A 59 -5.12 17.58 -5.73
N ILE A 60 -5.14 17.38 -4.42
CA ILE A 60 -5.90 18.26 -3.52
C ILE A 60 -4.97 19.22 -2.79
#